data_87a415ebd025542fe313992ac62573dd
#
_entry.id   87a415ebd025542fe313992ac62573dd
#
_cell.length_a   1.000
_cell.length_b   1.000
_cell.length_c   1.000
_cell.angle_alpha   90.00
_cell.angle_beta   90.00
_cell.angle_gamma   90.00
#
_symmetry.space_group_name_H-M   'P 1'
#
loop_
_entity.id
_entity.type
_entity.pdbx_description
1 polymer ?
#
loop_
_entity_poly.entity_id
_entity_poly.type
_entity_poly.pdbx_seq_one_letter_code
_entity_poly.pdbx_strand_id
1 'polypeptide(L)'
;FFAVGAWKAGRLDIPGNVVPVIGWLRDMKAGKDVSLGHVAVVGGGNTAMDAARVAKRLAGVKNVRLVYRRTKKQMPADEEELDLALADGVEFCELLAPKALNGSVLTCDVMELGEPDASGRRSPVATGETVELSATTVICAVGEGIDASLYDAAGVEHDRRGRLAATSTGVEGVWAAGDCRRGPATVVEAIADAAEVARANHRE
;
A
#
# COMPACT_ATOMS: atom_id res chain seq x y z
N PHE A 1 1.19 24.47 -10.02
CA PHE A 1 0.72 23.17 -10.45
C PHE A 1 1.19 22.08 -9.48
N PHE A 2 0.28 21.31 -8.89
CA PHE A 2 0.59 20.19 -8.02
C PHE A 2 0.67 18.88 -8.82
N ALA A 3 1.82 18.24 -8.84
CA ALA A 3 2.08 16.93 -9.43
C ALA A 3 3.06 16.11 -8.56
N VAL A 4 2.87 16.20 -7.23
CA VAL A 4 3.81 15.70 -6.23
C VAL A 4 3.62 14.22 -5.88
N GLY A 5 2.66 13.55 -6.52
CA GLY A 5 2.37 12.14 -6.25
C GLY A 5 1.67 11.89 -4.91
N ALA A 6 1.65 10.64 -4.46
CA ALA A 6 1.05 10.19 -3.20
C ALA A 6 2.06 9.30 -2.44
N TRP A 7 2.94 9.93 -1.67
CA TRP A 7 4.08 9.28 -1.01
C TRP A 7 3.89 9.06 0.48
N LYS A 8 2.73 9.43 1.04
CA LYS A 8 2.44 9.20 2.45
C LYS A 8 2.26 7.71 2.68
N ALA A 9 3.25 7.11 3.32
CA ALA A 9 3.21 5.68 3.60
C ALA A 9 2.01 5.31 4.47
N GLY A 10 1.30 4.27 4.08
CA GLY A 10 0.32 3.62 4.95
C GLY A 10 0.99 3.13 6.22
N ARG A 11 0.27 3.15 7.33
CA ARG A 11 0.78 2.75 8.63
C ARG A 11 0.11 1.46 9.10
N LEU A 12 0.93 0.62 9.70
CA LEU A 12 0.49 -0.53 10.48
C LEU A 12 0.91 -0.25 11.92
N ASP A 13 -0.07 0.08 12.75
CA ASP A 13 0.17 0.52 14.13
C ASP A 13 0.19 -0.70 15.07
N ILE A 14 1.26 -1.46 14.97
CA ILE A 14 1.52 -2.64 15.81
C ILE A 14 2.91 -2.54 16.46
N PRO A 15 3.11 -3.11 17.66
CA PRO A 15 4.43 -3.22 18.26
C PRO A 15 5.38 -4.05 17.40
N GLY A 16 6.67 -3.70 17.40
CA GLY A 16 7.75 -4.49 16.82
C GLY A 16 8.47 -3.83 15.64
N ASN A 17 9.31 -4.61 14.95
CA ASN A 17 10.09 -4.15 13.80
C ASN A 17 9.24 -4.08 12.53
N VAL A 18 8.56 -2.95 12.34
CA VAL A 18 7.71 -2.66 11.16
C VAL A 18 8.38 -1.60 10.30
N VAL A 19 8.61 -1.91 9.04
CA VAL A 19 9.26 -1.01 8.08
C VAL A 19 8.29 -0.60 6.96
N PRO A 20 8.22 0.68 6.58
CA PRO A 20 7.41 1.12 5.44
C PRO A 20 8.00 0.60 4.13
N VAL A 21 7.14 0.05 3.26
CA VAL A 21 7.55 -0.64 2.04
C VAL A 21 8.37 0.23 1.07
N ILE A 22 7.94 1.46 0.80
CA ILE A 22 8.62 2.34 -0.17
C ILE A 22 10.03 2.71 0.29
N GLY A 23 10.18 3.05 1.58
CA GLY A 23 11.49 3.31 2.16
C GLY A 23 12.40 2.09 2.09
N TRP A 24 11.85 0.93 2.42
CA TRP A 24 12.57 -0.34 2.36
C TRP A 24 13.00 -0.71 0.94
N LEU A 25 12.11 -0.63 -0.07
CA LEU A 25 12.45 -0.90 -1.48
C LEU A 25 13.54 0.03 -2.00
N ARG A 26 13.47 1.33 -1.64
CA ARG A 26 14.52 2.31 -1.96
C ARG A 26 15.86 1.91 -1.36
N ASP A 27 15.88 1.48 -0.12
CA ASP A 27 17.10 1.07 0.58
C ASP A 27 17.69 -0.19 -0.03
N MET A 28 16.85 -1.15 -0.46
CA MET A 28 17.28 -2.35 -1.19
C MET A 28 17.90 -1.99 -2.55
N LYS A 29 17.26 -1.09 -3.31
CA LYS A 29 17.78 -0.60 -4.58
C LYS A 29 19.12 0.14 -4.41
N ALA A 30 19.33 0.78 -3.28
CA ALA A 30 20.60 1.45 -2.91
C ALA A 30 21.68 0.47 -2.42
N GLY A 31 21.40 -0.84 -2.37
CA GLY A 31 22.35 -1.86 -1.94
C GLY A 31 22.63 -1.86 -0.44
N LYS A 32 21.73 -1.30 0.38
CA LYS A 32 21.87 -1.36 1.84
C LYS A 32 21.70 -2.81 2.31
N ASP A 33 22.62 -3.24 3.15
CA ASP A 33 22.53 -4.55 3.79
C ASP A 33 21.47 -4.53 4.89
N VAL A 34 20.54 -5.50 4.84
CA VAL A 34 19.51 -5.70 5.85
C VAL A 34 19.38 -7.19 6.14
N SER A 35 19.62 -7.56 7.39
CA SER A 35 19.36 -8.92 7.86
C SER A 35 17.89 -9.06 8.23
N LEU A 36 17.10 -9.72 7.37
CA LEU A 36 15.65 -9.80 7.53
C LEU A 36 15.16 -11.12 8.18
N GLY A 37 15.91 -12.23 8.03
CA GLY A 37 15.52 -13.52 8.58
C GLY A 37 14.18 -14.03 8.02
N HIS A 38 13.14 -14.04 8.85
CA HIS A 38 11.75 -14.36 8.45
C HIS A 38 10.98 -13.06 8.19
N VAL A 39 10.43 -12.93 7.00
CA VAL A 39 9.77 -11.70 6.55
C VAL A 39 8.26 -11.91 6.41
N ALA A 40 7.48 -11.00 6.98
CA ALA A 40 6.06 -10.89 6.70
C ALA A 40 5.81 -9.58 5.93
N VAL A 41 5.30 -9.67 4.71
CA VAL A 41 4.84 -8.52 3.92
C VAL A 41 3.34 -8.39 4.11
N VAL A 42 2.90 -7.25 4.61
CA VAL A 42 1.48 -7.00 4.92
C VAL A 42 0.88 -6.09 3.87
N GLY A 43 -0.04 -6.63 3.08
CA GLY A 43 -0.73 -5.90 2.03
C GLY A 43 -1.24 -6.79 0.92
N GLY A 44 -1.98 -6.22 -0.04
CA GLY A 44 -2.59 -6.96 -1.14
C GLY A 44 -2.52 -6.23 -2.49
N GLY A 45 -1.74 -5.16 -2.60
CA GLY A 45 -1.50 -4.43 -3.86
C GLY A 45 -0.19 -4.84 -4.53
N ASN A 46 0.05 -4.36 -5.76
CA ASN A 46 1.25 -4.67 -6.53
C ASN A 46 2.55 -4.33 -5.77
N THR A 47 2.58 -3.24 -5.01
CA THR A 47 3.72 -2.88 -4.15
C THR A 47 4.05 -3.97 -3.11
N ALA A 48 3.04 -4.69 -2.60
CA ALA A 48 3.27 -5.80 -1.68
C ALA A 48 3.87 -7.01 -2.41
N MET A 49 3.45 -7.27 -3.67
CA MET A 49 4.02 -8.32 -4.51
C MET A 49 5.49 -8.03 -4.81
N ASP A 50 5.81 -6.80 -5.23
CA ASP A 50 7.18 -6.35 -5.47
C ASP A 50 8.05 -6.55 -4.23
N ALA A 51 7.58 -6.09 -3.07
CA ALA A 51 8.33 -6.23 -1.82
C ALA A 51 8.55 -7.70 -1.43
N ALA A 52 7.56 -8.55 -1.58
CA ALA A 52 7.68 -9.98 -1.26
C ALA A 52 8.69 -10.67 -2.20
N ARG A 53 8.66 -10.38 -3.48
CA ARG A 53 9.58 -10.94 -4.48
C ARG A 53 11.00 -10.43 -4.28
N VAL A 54 11.18 -9.14 -3.98
CA VAL A 54 12.50 -8.58 -3.63
C VAL A 54 13.02 -9.24 -2.36
N ALA A 55 12.23 -9.31 -1.30
CA ALA A 55 12.63 -9.95 -0.05
C ALA A 55 13.07 -11.41 -0.27
N LYS A 56 12.33 -12.17 -1.10
CA LYS A 56 12.64 -13.57 -1.39
C LYS A 56 14.00 -13.79 -2.06
N ARG A 57 14.50 -12.78 -2.79
CA ARG A 57 15.79 -12.84 -3.50
C ARG A 57 16.98 -12.38 -2.66
N LEU A 58 16.74 -11.84 -1.45
CA LEU A 58 17.82 -11.36 -0.59
C LEU A 58 18.52 -12.53 0.14
N ALA A 59 19.84 -12.45 0.22
CA ALA A 59 20.63 -13.38 0.99
C ALA A 59 20.25 -13.30 2.48
N GLY A 60 20.19 -14.47 3.15
CA GLY A 60 19.85 -14.56 4.58
C GLY A 60 18.35 -14.50 4.90
N VAL A 61 17.47 -14.26 3.92
CA VAL A 61 16.01 -14.42 4.10
C VAL A 61 15.66 -15.90 4.08
N LYS A 62 15.05 -16.38 5.17
CA LYS A 62 14.68 -17.79 5.34
C LYS A 62 13.34 -18.12 4.70
N ASN A 63 12.34 -17.28 4.95
CA ASN A 63 11.04 -17.36 4.28
C ASN A 63 10.40 -15.99 4.16
N VAL A 64 9.45 -15.88 3.23
CA VAL A 64 8.64 -14.68 3.02
C VAL A 64 7.18 -15.09 3.03
N ARG A 65 6.38 -14.43 3.88
CA ARG A 65 4.92 -14.56 3.93
C ARG A 65 4.25 -13.28 3.49
N LEU A 66 3.31 -13.42 2.58
CA LEU A 66 2.40 -12.35 2.20
C LEU A 66 1.13 -12.46 3.03
N VAL A 67 0.93 -11.53 3.96
CA VAL A 67 -0.20 -11.52 4.90
C VAL A 67 -1.26 -10.55 4.43
N TYR A 68 -2.47 -11.06 4.19
CA TYR A 68 -3.57 -10.28 3.68
C TYR A 68 -4.87 -10.54 4.46
N ARG A 69 -5.54 -9.45 4.87
CA ARG A 69 -6.74 -9.53 5.73
C ARG A 69 -8.04 -9.92 5.03
N ARG A 70 -8.00 -10.18 3.72
CA ARG A 70 -9.13 -10.69 2.91
C ARG A 70 -8.67 -11.91 2.14
N THR A 71 -9.48 -12.39 1.19
CA THR A 71 -9.10 -13.49 0.33
C THR A 71 -8.44 -13.02 -0.98
N LYS A 72 -7.82 -13.94 -1.72
CA LYS A 72 -7.24 -13.70 -3.06
C LYS A 72 -8.22 -12.91 -3.96
N LYS A 73 -9.51 -13.24 -3.93
CA LYS A 73 -10.54 -12.59 -4.77
C LYS A 73 -10.73 -11.09 -4.51
N GLN A 74 -10.37 -10.58 -3.33
CA GLN A 74 -10.49 -9.18 -2.98
C GLN A 74 -9.16 -8.43 -3.03
N MET A 75 -8.12 -9.06 -3.56
CA MET A 75 -6.82 -8.39 -3.73
C MET A 75 -6.91 -7.32 -4.82
N PRO A 76 -6.36 -6.12 -4.56
CA PRO A 76 -6.24 -5.10 -5.60
C PRO A 76 -5.03 -5.31 -6.53
N ALA A 77 -4.12 -6.25 -6.21
CA ALA A 77 -3.01 -6.62 -7.07
C ALA A 77 -3.50 -7.35 -8.32
N ASP A 78 -2.77 -7.22 -9.41
CA ASP A 78 -2.96 -8.03 -10.61
C ASP A 78 -2.73 -9.51 -10.29
N GLU A 79 -3.55 -10.38 -10.83
CA GLU A 79 -3.50 -11.81 -10.54
C GLU A 79 -2.15 -12.42 -10.96
N GLU A 80 -1.59 -11.95 -12.07
CA GLU A 80 -0.28 -12.37 -12.57
C GLU A 80 0.85 -12.01 -11.58
N GLU A 81 0.80 -10.86 -10.92
CA GLU A 81 1.80 -10.46 -9.94
C GLU A 81 1.79 -11.35 -8.70
N LEU A 82 0.60 -11.77 -8.25
CA LEU A 82 0.50 -12.74 -7.17
C LEU A 82 1.04 -14.10 -7.60
N ASP A 83 0.68 -14.58 -8.78
CA ASP A 83 1.14 -15.88 -9.29
C ASP A 83 2.67 -15.91 -9.45
N LEU A 84 3.28 -14.83 -9.88
CA LEU A 84 4.74 -14.67 -9.91
C LEU A 84 5.36 -14.69 -8.52
N ALA A 85 4.74 -14.05 -7.52
CA ALA A 85 5.23 -14.10 -6.14
C ALA A 85 5.16 -15.52 -5.56
N LEU A 86 4.07 -16.26 -5.82
CA LEU A 86 3.91 -17.66 -5.41
C LEU A 86 4.94 -18.58 -6.11
N ALA A 87 5.20 -18.36 -7.41
CA ALA A 87 6.22 -19.10 -8.16
C ALA A 87 7.64 -18.83 -7.62
N ASP A 88 7.93 -17.62 -7.14
CA ASP A 88 9.18 -17.27 -6.45
C ASP A 88 9.27 -17.94 -5.04
N GLY A 89 8.22 -18.63 -4.57
CA GLY A 89 8.17 -19.34 -3.30
C GLY A 89 7.77 -18.46 -2.10
N VAL A 90 6.99 -17.40 -2.34
CA VAL A 90 6.31 -16.63 -1.27
C VAL A 90 5.11 -17.43 -0.77
N GLU A 91 4.94 -17.53 0.55
CA GLU A 91 3.78 -18.16 1.19
C GLU A 91 2.64 -17.14 1.30
N PHE A 92 1.47 -17.41 0.72
CA PHE A 92 0.29 -16.55 0.84
C PHE A 92 -0.55 -16.94 2.05
N CYS A 93 -0.79 -15.98 2.95
CA CYS A 93 -1.58 -16.13 4.16
C CYS A 93 -2.78 -15.17 4.08
N GLU A 94 -3.92 -15.68 3.62
CA GLU A 94 -5.16 -14.90 3.54
C GLU A 94 -5.95 -14.93 4.86
N LEU A 95 -6.87 -13.98 5.01
CA LEU A 95 -7.73 -13.81 6.18
C LEU A 95 -6.95 -13.67 7.49
N LEU A 96 -5.80 -12.99 7.43
CA LEU A 96 -4.98 -12.68 8.59
C LEU A 96 -4.70 -11.17 8.68
N ALA A 97 -4.90 -10.60 9.87
CA ALA A 97 -4.57 -9.22 10.17
C ALA A 97 -3.50 -9.15 11.28
N PRO A 98 -2.32 -8.56 11.02
CA PRO A 98 -1.27 -8.43 12.02
C PRO A 98 -1.73 -7.65 13.25
N LYS A 99 -1.36 -8.15 14.44
CA LYS A 99 -1.71 -7.58 15.74
C LYS A 99 -0.51 -7.13 16.55
N ALA A 100 0.55 -7.92 16.56
CA ALA A 100 1.80 -7.60 17.27
C ALA A 100 2.95 -8.43 16.72
N LEU A 101 4.15 -7.84 16.65
CA LEU A 101 5.40 -8.54 16.40
C LEU A 101 6.23 -8.53 17.68
N ASN A 102 6.39 -9.69 18.32
CA ASN A 102 7.17 -9.87 19.53
C ASN A 102 8.38 -10.76 19.24
N GLY A 103 9.57 -10.17 19.20
CA GLY A 103 10.79 -10.87 18.83
C GLY A 103 10.70 -11.47 17.42
N SER A 104 10.55 -12.79 17.32
CA SER A 104 10.43 -13.51 16.04
C SER A 104 9.04 -14.12 15.80
N VAL A 105 8.03 -13.67 16.53
CA VAL A 105 6.65 -14.17 16.43
C VAL A 105 5.72 -13.01 16.06
N LEU A 106 5.06 -13.12 14.91
CA LEU A 106 3.98 -12.26 14.47
C LEU A 106 2.65 -12.89 14.85
N THR A 107 1.95 -12.30 15.80
CA THR A 107 0.56 -12.64 16.12
C THR A 107 -0.36 -11.96 15.15
N CYS A 108 -1.28 -12.71 14.55
CA CYS A 108 -2.32 -12.21 13.65
C CYS A 108 -3.70 -12.59 14.17
N ASP A 109 -4.65 -11.66 14.06
CA ASP A 109 -6.08 -11.99 14.21
C ASP A 109 -6.54 -12.76 12.97
N VAL A 110 -7.30 -13.84 13.18
CA VAL A 110 -8.00 -14.57 12.11
C VAL A 110 -9.23 -13.75 11.70
N MET A 111 -9.36 -13.55 10.40
CA MET A 111 -10.43 -12.71 9.83
C MET A 111 -11.44 -13.56 9.08
N GLU A 112 -12.66 -13.05 8.99
CA GLU A 112 -13.69 -13.51 8.08
C GLU A 112 -14.21 -12.34 7.24
N LEU A 113 -14.87 -12.63 6.14
CA LEU A 113 -15.51 -11.61 5.31
C LEU A 113 -16.93 -11.34 5.83
N GLY A 114 -17.16 -10.16 6.37
CA GLY A 114 -18.48 -9.68 6.79
C GLY A 114 -19.47 -9.56 5.60
N GLU A 115 -20.67 -9.06 5.88
CA GLU A 115 -21.68 -8.82 4.86
C GLU A 115 -21.22 -7.77 3.84
N PRO A 116 -21.66 -7.87 2.57
CA PRO A 116 -21.35 -6.88 1.56
C PRO A 116 -22.00 -5.53 1.89
N ASP A 117 -21.24 -4.45 1.72
CA ASP A 117 -21.76 -3.09 1.80
C ASP A 117 -22.56 -2.73 0.51
N ALA A 118 -23.08 -1.50 0.45
CA ALA A 118 -23.87 -1.02 -0.70
C ALA A 118 -23.10 -1.05 -2.04
N SER A 119 -21.77 -1.14 -2.02
CA SER A 119 -20.92 -1.30 -3.20
C SER A 119 -20.60 -2.77 -3.51
N GLY A 120 -21.13 -3.71 -2.74
CA GLY A 120 -20.80 -5.14 -2.84
C GLY A 120 -19.47 -5.54 -2.18
N ARG A 121 -18.80 -4.60 -1.52
CA ARG A 121 -17.51 -4.87 -0.87
C ARG A 121 -17.71 -5.48 0.50
N ARG A 122 -17.04 -6.61 0.75
CA ARG A 122 -17.03 -7.28 2.05
C ARG A 122 -15.85 -6.81 2.89
N SER A 123 -16.13 -6.26 4.06
CA SER A 123 -15.11 -5.84 5.03
C SER A 123 -14.60 -7.02 5.84
N PRO A 124 -13.29 -7.11 6.13
CA PRO A 124 -12.77 -8.13 7.04
C PRO A 124 -13.20 -7.84 8.47
N VAL A 125 -13.66 -8.88 9.18
CA VAL A 125 -14.09 -8.85 10.58
C VAL A 125 -13.25 -9.86 11.35
N ALA A 126 -12.77 -9.51 12.54
CA ALA A 126 -12.02 -10.43 13.38
C ALA A 126 -12.94 -11.50 13.99
N THR A 127 -12.55 -12.76 13.91
CA THR A 127 -13.30 -13.89 14.49
C THR A 127 -13.13 -14.02 16.01
N GLY A 128 -12.11 -13.34 16.56
CA GLY A 128 -11.66 -13.48 17.94
C GLY A 128 -10.54 -14.53 18.13
N GLU A 129 -10.26 -15.32 17.11
CA GLU A 129 -9.14 -16.26 17.11
C GLU A 129 -7.84 -15.57 16.67
N THR A 130 -6.70 -16.12 17.10
CA THR A 130 -5.38 -15.65 16.68
C THR A 130 -4.51 -16.79 16.22
N VAL A 131 -3.57 -16.49 15.31
CA VAL A 131 -2.52 -17.41 14.87
C VAL A 131 -1.16 -16.76 15.01
N GLU A 132 -0.12 -17.57 15.14
CA GLU A 132 1.26 -17.13 15.24
C GLU A 132 2.04 -17.52 13.99
N LEU A 133 2.76 -16.57 13.42
CA LEU A 133 3.64 -16.76 12.27
C LEU A 133 5.07 -16.41 12.68
N SER A 134 6.06 -17.18 12.20
CA SER A 134 7.46 -16.80 12.37
C SER A 134 7.74 -15.55 11.50
N ALA A 135 8.10 -14.44 12.12
CA ALA A 135 8.55 -13.23 11.44
C ALA A 135 9.51 -12.44 12.35
N THR A 136 10.60 -11.96 11.81
CA THR A 136 11.56 -11.07 12.48
C THR A 136 11.42 -9.63 12.00
N THR A 137 10.80 -9.46 10.82
CA THR A 137 10.55 -8.16 10.21
C THR A 137 9.18 -8.17 9.54
N VAL A 138 8.43 -7.10 9.73
CA VAL A 138 7.18 -6.82 9.02
C VAL A 138 7.40 -5.68 8.04
N ILE A 139 7.16 -5.93 6.75
CA ILE A 139 7.15 -4.88 5.70
C ILE A 139 5.71 -4.43 5.51
N CYS A 140 5.44 -3.17 5.83
CA CYS A 140 4.11 -2.57 5.75
C CYS A 140 3.84 -2.06 4.33
N ALA A 141 2.97 -2.74 3.59
CA ALA A 141 2.55 -2.43 2.23
C ALA A 141 1.02 -2.25 2.14
N VAL A 142 0.42 -1.57 3.13
CA VAL A 142 -1.03 -1.36 3.25
C VAL A 142 -1.56 -0.18 2.41
N GLY A 143 -0.78 0.28 1.48
CA GLY A 143 -1.07 1.35 0.55
C GLY A 143 -0.35 2.65 0.89
N GLU A 144 -0.40 3.57 -0.04
CA GLU A 144 0.11 4.93 0.07
C GLU A 144 -1.07 5.91 0.04
N GLY A 145 -0.82 7.14 0.50
CA GLY A 145 -1.80 8.19 0.54
C GLY A 145 -1.24 9.53 0.10
N ILE A 146 -2.14 10.49 -0.02
CA ILE A 146 -1.79 11.87 -0.32
C ILE A 146 -1.33 12.56 0.96
N ASP A 147 -0.24 13.29 0.89
CA ASP A 147 0.11 14.28 1.92
C ASP A 147 -0.61 15.59 1.61
N ALA A 148 -1.71 15.82 2.31
CA ALA A 148 -2.54 16.99 2.10
C ALA A 148 -1.97 18.28 2.72
N SER A 149 -0.85 18.23 3.42
CA SER A 149 -0.25 19.41 4.07
C SER A 149 0.05 20.55 3.09
N LEU A 150 0.39 20.23 1.84
CA LEU A 150 0.59 21.20 0.78
C LEU A 150 -0.71 21.89 0.37
N TYR A 151 -1.83 21.16 0.38
CA TYR A 151 -3.16 21.68 0.08
C TYR A 151 -3.63 22.59 1.20
N ASP A 152 -3.46 22.17 2.46
CA ASP A 152 -3.77 22.98 3.62
C ASP A 152 -3.03 24.32 3.58
N ALA A 153 -1.71 24.29 3.28
CA ALA A 153 -0.89 25.47 3.17
C ALA A 153 -1.28 26.40 2.00
N ALA A 154 -1.86 25.85 0.93
CA ALA A 154 -2.30 26.61 -0.23
C ALA A 154 -3.80 26.98 -0.20
N GLY A 155 -4.53 26.63 0.86
CA GLY A 155 -5.98 26.86 0.97
C GLY A 155 -6.81 26.07 -0.02
N VAL A 156 -6.32 24.90 -0.48
CA VAL A 156 -7.02 24.03 -1.42
C VAL A 156 -7.90 23.04 -0.65
N GLU A 157 -9.18 23.03 -0.93
CA GLU A 157 -10.13 22.10 -0.32
C GLU A 157 -9.92 20.65 -0.82
N HIS A 158 -9.96 19.69 0.10
CA HIS A 158 -9.81 18.26 -0.19
C HIS A 158 -10.70 17.38 0.71
N ASP A 159 -10.91 16.14 0.33
CA ASP A 159 -11.61 15.17 1.16
C ASP A 159 -10.72 14.67 2.34
N ARG A 160 -11.30 13.84 3.21
CA ARG A 160 -10.59 13.26 4.37
C ARG A 160 -9.36 12.40 4.00
N ARG A 161 -9.22 12.03 2.73
CA ARG A 161 -8.08 11.25 2.21
C ARG A 161 -7.10 12.13 1.42
N GLY A 162 -7.29 13.44 1.43
CA GLY A 162 -6.49 14.39 0.65
C GLY A 162 -6.81 14.41 -0.85
N ARG A 163 -7.96 13.86 -1.30
CA ARG A 163 -8.33 13.82 -2.71
C ARG A 163 -9.05 15.09 -3.13
N LEU A 164 -8.77 15.50 -4.35
CA LEU A 164 -9.47 16.61 -4.99
C LEU A 164 -10.53 16.07 -5.97
N ALA A 165 -11.68 16.72 -6.00
CA ALA A 165 -12.79 16.33 -6.87
C ALA A 165 -12.47 16.51 -8.36
N ALA A 166 -11.68 17.53 -8.70
CA ALA A 166 -11.32 17.90 -10.07
C ALA A 166 -9.83 18.26 -10.17
N THR A 167 -9.37 18.48 -11.40
CA THR A 167 -8.02 18.99 -11.66
C THR A 167 -7.88 20.46 -11.30
N SER A 168 -8.97 21.25 -11.40
CA SER A 168 -9.05 22.59 -10.83
C SER A 168 -9.20 22.52 -9.33
N THR A 169 -8.38 23.25 -8.59
CA THR A 169 -8.37 23.21 -7.11
C THR A 169 -9.38 24.18 -6.47
N GLY A 170 -10.07 24.99 -7.28
CA GLY A 170 -10.90 26.09 -6.76
C GLY A 170 -10.13 27.36 -6.39
N VAL A 171 -8.80 27.29 -6.33
CA VAL A 171 -7.91 28.45 -6.15
C VAL A 171 -7.46 28.92 -7.54
N GLU A 172 -7.60 30.21 -7.83
CA GLU A 172 -7.25 30.79 -9.13
C GLU A 172 -5.79 30.50 -9.50
N GLY A 173 -5.55 30.02 -10.73
CA GLY A 173 -4.22 29.68 -11.22
C GLY A 173 -3.59 28.43 -10.61
N VAL A 174 -4.30 27.68 -9.74
CA VAL A 174 -3.78 26.48 -9.07
C VAL A 174 -4.47 25.22 -9.56
N TRP A 175 -3.68 24.29 -10.05
CA TRP A 175 -4.12 23.03 -10.64
C TRP A 175 -3.43 21.83 -9.99
N ALA A 176 -4.07 20.67 -10.02
CA ALA A 176 -3.50 19.40 -9.52
C ALA A 176 -3.82 18.24 -10.45
N ALA A 177 -2.87 17.31 -10.61
CA ALA A 177 -3.03 16.14 -11.46
C ALA A 177 -2.27 14.91 -10.94
N GLY A 178 -2.69 13.74 -11.38
CA GLY A 178 -2.09 12.46 -11.01
C GLY A 178 -2.40 12.05 -9.57
N ASP A 179 -1.52 11.26 -8.98
CA ASP A 179 -1.78 10.61 -7.69
C ASP A 179 -2.00 11.60 -6.54
N CYS A 180 -1.41 12.79 -6.58
CA CYS A 180 -1.69 13.80 -5.54
C CYS A 180 -3.15 14.28 -5.58
N ARG A 181 -3.85 14.19 -6.72
CA ARG A 181 -5.26 14.53 -6.85
C ARG A 181 -6.19 13.40 -6.42
N ARG A 182 -5.97 12.21 -6.95
CA ARG A 182 -6.93 11.08 -6.86
C ARG A 182 -6.51 9.96 -5.90
N GLY A 183 -5.27 9.96 -5.41
CA GLY A 183 -4.62 8.84 -4.74
C GLY A 183 -3.82 7.99 -5.71
N PRO A 184 -3.02 7.02 -5.21
CA PRO A 184 -2.20 6.14 -6.03
C PRO A 184 -3.02 5.44 -7.11
N ALA A 185 -2.55 5.54 -8.36
CA ALA A 185 -3.21 5.00 -9.54
C ALA A 185 -2.17 4.62 -10.62
N THR A 186 -2.62 4.45 -11.86
CA THR A 186 -1.74 4.09 -12.97
C THR A 186 -1.08 5.31 -13.63
N VAL A 187 0.03 5.07 -14.32
CA VAL A 187 0.69 6.09 -15.15
C VAL A 187 -0.25 6.63 -16.21
N VAL A 188 -1.10 5.79 -16.79
CA VAL A 188 -2.09 6.19 -17.81
C VAL A 188 -3.09 7.20 -17.25
N GLU A 189 -3.56 7.01 -16.02
CA GLU A 189 -4.46 7.93 -15.35
C GLU A 189 -3.77 9.26 -15.00
N ALA A 190 -2.51 9.22 -14.59
CA ALA A 190 -1.73 10.43 -14.35
C ALA A 190 -1.53 11.26 -15.64
N ILE A 191 -1.27 10.59 -16.78
CA ILE A 191 -1.17 11.23 -18.09
C ILE A 191 -2.52 11.82 -18.51
N ALA A 192 -3.63 11.13 -18.28
CA ALA A 192 -4.97 11.62 -18.59
C ALA A 192 -5.31 12.90 -17.80
N ASP A 193 -5.00 12.92 -16.49
CA ASP A 193 -5.16 14.13 -15.66
C ASP A 193 -4.30 15.30 -16.17
N ALA A 194 -3.04 15.05 -16.50
CA ALA A 194 -2.15 16.07 -17.03
C ALA A 194 -2.67 16.66 -18.36
N ALA A 195 -3.20 15.81 -19.25
CA ALA A 195 -3.80 16.25 -20.50
C ALA A 195 -5.07 17.09 -20.28
N GLU A 196 -5.88 16.75 -19.26
CA GLU A 196 -7.06 17.55 -18.87
C GLU A 196 -6.65 18.95 -18.44
N VAL A 197 -5.65 19.06 -17.54
CA VAL A 197 -5.13 20.35 -17.08
C VAL A 197 -4.56 21.18 -18.23
N ALA A 198 -3.76 20.57 -19.11
CA ALA A 198 -3.18 21.27 -20.25
C ALA A 198 -4.26 21.88 -21.19
N ARG A 199 -5.37 21.15 -21.41
CA ARG A 199 -6.50 21.64 -22.20
C ARG A 199 -7.27 22.76 -21.51
N ALA A 200 -7.45 22.68 -20.19
CA ALA A 200 -8.15 23.69 -19.42
C ALA A 200 -7.36 25.01 -19.40
N ASN A 201 -6.06 24.92 -19.12
CA ASN A 201 -5.15 26.07 -19.04
C ASN A 201 -4.88 26.75 -20.41
N HIS A 202 -5.19 26.09 -21.53
CA HIS A 202 -5.02 26.64 -22.87
C HIS A 202 -6.29 27.42 -23.35
N ARG A 203 -7.37 27.39 -22.56
CA ARG A 203 -8.64 28.08 -22.85
C ARG A 203 -8.82 29.35 -22.05
N GLU A 204 -7.95 29.64 -21.10
CA GLU A 204 -7.81 30.90 -20.38
C GLU A 204 -6.73 31.78 -21.03
#